data_2e96ad42ba99735b630bd68cefeaad88
#
_entry.id   2e96ad42ba99735b630bd68cefeaad88
#
_cell.length_a   1.000
_cell.length_b   1.000
_cell.length_c   1.000
_cell.angle_alpha   90.00
_cell.angle_beta   90.00
_cell.angle_gamma   90.00
#
_symmetry.space_group_name_H-M   'P 1'
#
loop_
_entity.id
_entity.type
_entity.pdbx_description
1 polymer ?
#
loop_
_entity_poly.entity_id
_entity_poly.type
_entity_poly.pdbx_seq_one_letter_code
_entity_poly.pdbx_strand_id
1 'polypeptide(L)'
;MKNKKWIALAAAVVLAVTALPMGVFAAKKDSTEEKLTKVTLNEVAHSIFYAPQYVAIEEGYFAEKGLDLTLVTGFGADKTMTAVISGEADIGFMGAEASVFAYQ
;
A
#
# COMPACT_ATOMS: atom_id res chain seq x y z
N MET A 1 -7.77 -49.92 47.07
CA MET A 1 -7.20 -50.28 45.75
C MET A 1 -8.18 -50.10 44.58
N LYS A 2 -9.27 -49.37 44.74
CA LYS A 2 -10.25 -49.14 43.65
C LYS A 2 -10.00 -47.89 42.80
N ASN A 3 -9.04 -47.02 43.14
CA ASN A 3 -8.90 -45.70 42.56
C ASN A 3 -7.85 -45.61 41.42
N LYS A 4 -7.03 -46.65 41.21
CA LYS A 4 -6.00 -46.63 40.17
C LYS A 4 -6.54 -46.75 38.75
N LYS A 5 -7.70 -47.42 38.58
CA LYS A 5 -8.32 -47.59 37.24
C LYS A 5 -9.02 -46.32 36.77
N TRP A 6 -9.54 -45.51 37.67
CA TRP A 6 -10.22 -44.25 37.33
C TRP A 6 -9.22 -43.15 36.99
N ILE A 7 -8.06 -43.17 37.65
CA ILE A 7 -6.98 -42.20 37.36
C ILE A 7 -6.39 -42.46 35.94
N ALA A 8 -6.28 -43.73 35.57
CA ALA A 8 -5.81 -44.09 34.22
C ALA A 8 -6.80 -43.69 33.13
N LEU A 9 -8.11 -43.76 33.38
CA LEU A 9 -9.15 -43.33 32.44
C LEU A 9 -9.21 -41.81 32.35
N ALA A 10 -9.01 -41.08 33.43
CA ALA A 10 -8.96 -39.62 33.41
C ALA A 10 -7.74 -39.09 32.65
N ALA A 11 -6.58 -39.76 32.81
CA ALA A 11 -5.36 -39.39 32.08
C ALA A 11 -5.48 -39.66 30.56
N ALA A 12 -6.18 -40.73 30.17
CA ALA A 12 -6.40 -41.04 28.77
C ALA A 12 -7.34 -40.05 28.06
N VAL A 13 -8.34 -39.52 28.81
CA VAL A 13 -9.26 -38.51 28.28
C VAL A 13 -8.58 -37.15 28.10
N VAL A 14 -7.67 -36.78 29.02
CA VAL A 14 -6.92 -35.52 28.92
C VAL A 14 -5.92 -35.55 27.76
N LEU A 15 -5.30 -36.70 27.50
CA LEU A 15 -4.38 -36.87 26.35
C LEU A 15 -5.10 -36.89 25.00
N ALA A 16 -6.37 -37.31 24.94
CA ALA A 16 -7.13 -37.29 23.68
C ALA A 16 -7.60 -35.90 23.25
N VAL A 17 -7.73 -34.96 24.20
CA VAL A 17 -8.14 -33.57 23.88
C VAL A 17 -6.98 -32.73 23.37
N THR A 18 -5.72 -33.09 23.65
CA THR A 18 -4.53 -32.35 23.18
C THR A 18 -4.08 -32.77 21.76
N ALA A 19 -4.69 -33.80 21.19
CA ALA A 19 -4.36 -34.29 19.83
C ALA A 19 -5.35 -33.81 18.76
N LEU A 20 -6.17 -32.80 19.04
CA LEU A 20 -6.85 -32.09 17.99
C LEU A 20 -5.78 -31.30 17.21
N PRO A 21 -5.61 -31.59 15.90
CA PRO A 21 -4.78 -30.73 15.10
C PRO A 21 -5.41 -29.35 15.19
N MET A 22 -4.74 -28.42 15.85
CA MET A 22 -4.95 -27.02 15.59
C MET A 22 -4.71 -26.88 14.09
N GLY A 23 -5.80 -26.99 13.33
CA GLY A 23 -5.83 -26.52 11.97
C GLY A 23 -5.39 -25.09 12.08
N VAL A 24 -4.11 -24.86 11.78
CA VAL A 24 -3.62 -23.55 11.44
C VAL A 24 -4.50 -23.13 10.27
N PHE A 25 -5.54 -22.37 10.56
CA PHE A 25 -6.08 -21.45 9.58
C PHE A 25 -4.96 -20.44 9.33
N ALA A 26 -3.89 -20.90 8.70
CA ALA A 26 -3.11 -20.07 7.85
C ALA A 26 -4.11 -19.66 6.76
N ALA A 27 -4.82 -18.56 7.01
CA ALA A 27 -5.36 -17.80 5.92
C ALA A 27 -4.15 -17.60 5.00
N LYS A 28 -4.09 -18.42 3.96
CA LYS A 28 -3.21 -18.24 2.84
C LYS A 28 -3.64 -16.87 2.31
N LYS A 29 -3.00 -15.83 2.83
CA LYS A 29 -2.98 -14.54 2.21
C LYS A 29 -2.33 -14.85 0.88
N ASP A 30 -3.17 -15.08 -0.11
CA ASP A 30 -2.78 -15.17 -1.49
C ASP A 30 -2.22 -13.79 -1.79
N SER A 31 -0.94 -13.61 -1.44
CA SER A 31 -0.16 -12.48 -1.89
C SER A 31 0.17 -12.76 -3.35
N THR A 32 -0.84 -12.66 -4.19
CA THR A 32 -0.61 -12.14 -5.52
C THR A 32 -0.05 -10.75 -5.22
N GLU A 33 1.27 -10.58 -5.27
CA GLU A 33 1.88 -9.27 -5.31
C GLU A 33 1.28 -8.60 -6.54
N GLU A 34 0.20 -7.86 -6.32
CA GLU A 34 -0.41 -7.06 -7.36
C GLU A 34 0.67 -6.07 -7.77
N LYS A 35 1.25 -6.28 -8.95
CA LYS A 35 2.35 -5.49 -9.46
C LYS A 35 1.85 -4.07 -9.65
N LEU A 36 2.19 -3.20 -8.71
CA LEU A 36 1.81 -1.79 -8.75
C LEU A 36 2.42 -1.12 -9.98
N THR A 37 1.66 -0.28 -10.65
CA THR A 37 2.15 0.56 -11.74
C THR A 37 2.88 1.76 -11.15
N LYS A 38 4.15 1.92 -11.50
CA LYS A 38 4.96 3.06 -11.06
C LYS A 38 4.51 4.32 -11.79
N VAL A 39 4.28 5.38 -11.01
CA VAL A 39 3.87 6.69 -11.52
C VAL A 39 4.68 7.76 -10.81
N THR A 40 5.32 8.64 -11.57
CA THR A 40 6.01 9.82 -11.06
C THR A 40 5.13 11.06 -11.23
N LEU A 41 4.75 11.68 -10.11
CA LEU A 41 4.01 12.93 -10.07
C LEU A 41 4.96 14.05 -9.68
N ASN A 42 5.09 15.08 -10.53
CA ASN A 42 5.88 16.28 -10.25
C ASN A 42 4.95 17.42 -9.86
N GLU A 43 5.11 17.96 -8.65
CA GLU A 43 4.37 19.12 -8.16
C GLU A 43 5.21 20.40 -8.25
N VAL A 44 4.56 21.53 -8.48
CA VAL A 44 5.22 22.85 -8.58
C VAL A 44 5.95 23.23 -7.29
N ALA A 45 5.32 22.99 -6.15
CA ALA A 45 5.84 23.32 -4.83
C ALA A 45 5.18 22.42 -3.79
N HIS A 46 5.89 22.16 -2.70
CA HIS A 46 5.29 21.50 -1.55
C HIS A 46 4.45 22.54 -0.78
N SER A 47 3.13 22.37 -0.77
CA SER A 47 2.21 23.38 -0.27
C SER A 47 0.99 22.78 0.42
N ILE A 48 0.52 23.47 1.47
CA ILE A 48 -0.72 23.11 2.17
C ILE A 48 -1.94 23.07 1.23
N PHE A 49 -1.91 23.81 0.12
CA PHE A 49 -2.97 23.78 -0.87
C PHE A 49 -3.11 22.41 -1.56
N TYR A 50 -2.09 21.56 -1.47
CA TYR A 50 -2.07 20.22 -2.02
C TYR A 50 -2.30 19.14 -0.95
N ALA A 51 -2.75 19.54 0.25
CA ALA A 51 -2.97 18.64 1.37
C ALA A 51 -3.80 17.38 1.02
N PRO A 52 -4.88 17.45 0.21
CA PRO A 52 -5.62 16.24 -0.18
C PRO A 52 -4.76 15.20 -0.91
N GLN A 53 -3.81 15.64 -1.72
CA GLN A 53 -2.85 14.76 -2.41
C GLN A 53 -1.92 14.07 -1.41
N TYR A 54 -1.40 14.81 -0.43
CA TYR A 54 -0.51 14.24 0.60
C TYR A 54 -1.24 13.25 1.49
N VAL A 55 -2.48 13.55 1.88
CA VAL A 55 -3.32 12.62 2.64
C VAL A 55 -3.54 11.34 1.83
N ALA A 56 -3.82 11.42 0.54
CA ALA A 56 -4.02 10.26 -0.31
C ALA A 56 -2.75 9.39 -0.43
N ILE A 57 -1.56 10.01 -0.41
CA ILE A 57 -0.28 9.30 -0.41
C ILE A 57 -0.07 8.60 0.94
N GLU A 58 -0.19 9.32 2.05
CA GLU A 58 0.05 8.80 3.39
C GLU A 58 -0.94 7.69 3.79
N GLU A 59 -2.21 7.83 3.41
CA GLU A 59 -3.25 6.83 3.66
C GLU A 59 -3.19 5.63 2.69
N GLY A 60 -2.31 5.66 1.70
CA GLY A 60 -2.10 4.56 0.77
C GLY A 60 -3.18 4.41 -0.30
N TYR A 61 -4.01 5.40 -0.56
CA TYR A 61 -5.11 5.33 -1.52
C TYR A 61 -4.64 5.08 -2.96
N PHE A 62 -3.45 5.54 -3.31
CA PHE A 62 -2.85 5.24 -4.62
C PHE A 62 -2.46 3.76 -4.72
N ALA A 63 -1.86 3.20 -3.68
CA ALA A 63 -1.50 1.79 -3.64
C ALA A 63 -2.74 0.88 -3.71
N GLU A 64 -3.85 1.24 -3.04
CA GLU A 64 -5.14 0.55 -3.14
C GLU A 64 -5.71 0.54 -4.57
N LYS A 65 -5.29 1.49 -5.40
CA LYS A 65 -5.67 1.58 -6.83
C LYS A 65 -4.62 0.99 -7.77
N GLY A 66 -3.65 0.26 -7.24
CA GLY A 66 -2.63 -0.39 -8.04
C GLY A 66 -1.51 0.55 -8.49
N LEU A 67 -1.32 1.71 -7.85
CA LEU A 67 -0.31 2.70 -8.19
C LEU A 67 0.77 2.79 -7.13
N ASP A 68 2.03 2.74 -7.56
CA ASP A 68 3.22 3.06 -6.77
C ASP A 68 3.64 4.48 -7.12
N LEU A 69 3.14 5.45 -6.33
CA LEU A 69 3.32 6.87 -6.62
C LEU A 69 4.60 7.42 -6.01
N THR A 70 5.45 8.02 -6.85
CA THR A 70 6.60 8.82 -6.43
C THR A 70 6.28 10.30 -6.60
N LEU A 71 6.35 11.06 -5.50
CA LEU A 71 6.15 12.51 -5.53
C LEU A 71 7.50 13.23 -5.64
N VAL A 72 7.61 14.16 -6.58
CA VAL A 72 8.79 15.00 -6.81
C VAL A 72 8.36 16.47 -6.83
N THR A 73 9.12 17.34 -6.18
CA THR A 73 8.88 18.79 -6.22
C THR A 73 9.77 19.45 -7.26
N GLY A 74 9.17 20.09 -8.27
CA GLY A 74 9.87 20.72 -9.40
C GLY A 74 10.39 22.13 -9.10
N PHE A 75 9.84 22.82 -8.09
CA PHE A 75 10.16 24.21 -7.75
C PHE A 75 9.88 25.22 -8.87
N GLY A 76 8.78 25.06 -9.56
CA GLY A 76 8.31 25.95 -10.62
C GLY A 76 7.45 25.25 -11.65
N ALA A 77 6.45 25.94 -12.20
CA ALA A 77 5.55 25.40 -13.22
C ALA A 77 6.28 25.08 -14.53
N ASP A 78 7.27 25.88 -14.90
CA ASP A 78 8.16 25.65 -16.04
C ASP A 78 8.95 24.35 -15.90
N LYS A 79 9.50 24.10 -14.72
CA LYS A 79 10.27 22.87 -14.44
C LYS A 79 9.38 21.65 -14.38
N THR A 80 8.20 21.77 -13.75
CA THR A 80 7.22 20.69 -13.70
C THR A 80 6.73 20.34 -15.10
N MET A 81 6.44 21.33 -15.95
CA MET A 81 6.06 21.08 -17.34
C MET A 81 7.22 20.45 -18.13
N THR A 82 8.44 20.91 -17.93
CA THR A 82 9.63 20.32 -18.58
C THR A 82 9.79 18.85 -18.18
N ALA A 83 9.62 18.50 -16.91
CA ALA A 83 9.71 17.11 -16.45
C ALA A 83 8.66 16.21 -17.13
N VAL A 84 7.44 16.72 -17.36
CA VAL A 84 6.41 15.97 -18.09
C VAL A 84 6.76 15.82 -19.58
N ILE A 85 7.19 16.90 -20.23
CA ILE A 85 7.53 16.87 -21.65
C ILE A 85 8.75 15.97 -21.93
N SER A 86 9.74 15.97 -21.02
CA SER A 86 10.93 15.13 -21.15
C SER A 86 10.70 13.66 -20.80
N GLY A 87 9.55 13.32 -20.17
CA GLY A 87 9.26 11.98 -19.70
C GLY A 87 9.90 11.63 -18.36
N GLU A 88 10.44 12.59 -17.62
CA GLU A 88 10.92 12.41 -16.25
C GLU A 88 9.77 12.29 -15.26
N ALA A 89 8.61 12.84 -15.57
CA ALA A 89 7.39 12.69 -14.81
C ALA A 89 6.23 12.27 -15.71
N ASP A 90 5.36 11.41 -15.18
CA ASP A 90 4.15 10.96 -15.88
C ASP A 90 3.02 11.98 -15.72
N ILE A 91 3.00 12.68 -14.58
CA ILE A 91 1.97 13.65 -14.22
C ILE A 91 2.61 14.93 -13.71
N GLY A 92 2.14 16.09 -14.20
CA GLY A 92 2.48 17.40 -13.66
C GLY A 92 1.31 17.98 -12.88
N PHE A 93 1.53 18.31 -11.60
CA PHE A 93 0.55 18.99 -10.76
C PHE A 93 0.91 20.47 -10.63
N MET A 94 0.26 21.28 -11.46
CA MET A 94 0.57 22.70 -11.66
C MET A 94 -0.67 23.46 -12.11
N GLY A 95 -0.57 24.80 -12.18
CA GLY A 95 -1.61 25.63 -12.74
C GLY A 95 -1.85 25.33 -14.23
N ALA A 96 -3.09 25.43 -14.68
CA ALA A 96 -3.48 25.15 -16.07
C ALA A 96 -2.79 26.06 -17.09
N GLU A 97 -2.33 27.24 -16.67
CA GLU A 97 -1.60 28.18 -17.53
C GLU A 97 -0.33 27.57 -18.13
N ALA A 98 0.32 26.63 -17.44
CA ALA A 98 1.52 25.99 -17.95
C ALA A 98 1.25 25.17 -19.24
N SER A 99 0.06 24.57 -19.38
CA SER A 99 -0.32 23.83 -20.57
C SER A 99 -0.53 24.75 -21.79
N VAL A 100 -0.95 25.99 -21.54
CA VAL A 100 -1.11 26.98 -22.61
C VAL A 100 0.24 27.34 -23.21
N PHE A 101 1.26 27.53 -22.39
CA PHE A 101 2.62 27.82 -22.86
C PHE A 101 3.26 26.63 -23.59
N ALA A 102 2.95 25.42 -23.17
CA ALA A 102 3.47 24.23 -23.83
C ALA A 102 2.83 23.95 -25.20
N TYR A 103 1.65 24.52 -25.48
CA TYR A 103 0.92 24.33 -26.73
C TYR A 103 1.34 25.34 -27.84
N GLN A 104 2.02 26.41 -27.49
CA GLN A 104 2.50 27.43 -28.47
C GLN A 104 3.79 27.00 -29.18
#